data_e5af7811e2061556c32a596ac9882677
#
_entry.id   e5af7811e2061556c32a596ac9882677
#
_cell.length_a   1.000
_cell.length_b   1.000
_cell.length_c   1.000
_cell.angle_alpha   90.00
_cell.angle_beta   90.00
_cell.angle_gamma   90.00
#
_symmetry.space_group_name_H-M   'P 1'
#
loop_
_entity.id
_entity.type
_entity.pdbx_description
1 polymer ?
#
loop_
_entity_poly.entity_id
_entity_poly.type
_entity_poly.pdbx_seq_one_letter_code
_entity_poly.pdbx_strand_id
1 'polypeptide(L)'
;MSRVSAKSSQPFISLALSGGGSRAIAFHLGCLRALHDRNLLDKVKVVSTVSGGSVIGACFAYWNVEFAEFDRRVVRILRNGFNRSIVRSVFFSQETPKIFATIFCTAFPTLGLGSVRIVLRFIRLITGLPTKTVENWLAFLSRSLPIWGSLTTAFENALERTVYGNATLNDVKLQGVEVVINACDLKTGTAFRFGSHKSGGWRYGSITENDILVAKAVAASAAFPLLLPPLIEVFSFKKAGAVTKKKVVLTDGGVFDNLGVTVLEPGRNNGVSINSFPATHIISLNAGAGQVSGDTSPFWWLSRVSQSFETVHRKVQDGAYSRLHKYVKSGALKGFGMVYLGQIDSSLPYVPPDLVRREAVRDYPTNFAPMAQNDLDKLALRGEQLTHIIVDRYLPNI
;
A
#
# COMPACT_ATOMS: atom_id res chain seq x y z
N MET A 1 41.07 1.86 20.55
CA MET A 1 40.27 1.09 19.61
C MET A 1 39.61 -0.09 20.33
N SER A 2 38.45 0.14 20.91
CA SER A 2 37.66 -0.90 21.60
C SER A 2 36.78 -1.61 20.55
N ARG A 3 37.03 -2.91 20.37
CA ARG A 3 36.16 -3.79 19.60
C ARG A 3 34.80 -3.85 20.32
N VAL A 4 33.81 -3.15 19.77
CA VAL A 4 32.42 -3.40 20.15
C VAL A 4 32.08 -4.82 19.72
N SER A 5 31.95 -5.69 20.71
CA SER A 5 31.45 -7.05 20.55
C SER A 5 30.07 -6.97 19.89
N ALA A 6 29.97 -7.42 18.65
CA ALA A 6 28.70 -7.63 17.98
C ALA A 6 27.97 -8.76 18.73
N LYS A 7 27.04 -8.40 19.64
CA LYS A 7 26.04 -9.34 20.11
C LYS A 7 25.36 -9.95 18.87
N SER A 8 25.49 -11.24 18.67
CA SER A 8 24.78 -11.99 17.64
C SER A 8 23.28 -11.85 17.93
N SER A 9 22.65 -10.85 17.36
CA SER A 9 21.20 -10.75 17.39
C SER A 9 20.66 -11.97 16.63
N GLN A 10 19.74 -12.70 17.26
CA GLN A 10 19.05 -13.78 16.58
C GLN A 10 18.48 -13.26 15.25
N PRO A 11 18.51 -14.08 14.20
CA PRO A 11 17.95 -13.68 12.91
C PRO A 11 16.46 -13.36 13.08
N PHE A 12 16.02 -12.24 12.52
CA PHE A 12 14.61 -11.89 12.50
C PHE A 12 14.18 -11.51 11.09
N ILE A 13 12.90 -11.72 10.81
CA ILE A 13 12.30 -11.48 9.51
C ILE A 13 11.58 -10.13 9.51
N SER A 14 11.77 -9.39 8.45
CA SER A 14 10.91 -8.26 8.09
C SER A 14 10.10 -8.61 6.85
N LEU A 15 8.77 -8.57 6.97
CA LEU A 15 7.85 -8.80 5.86
C LEU A 15 7.50 -7.49 5.18
N ALA A 16 7.51 -7.50 3.85
CA ALA A 16 6.97 -6.41 3.04
C ALA A 16 5.82 -6.95 2.16
N LEU A 17 4.62 -6.43 2.34
CA LEU A 17 3.39 -6.84 1.64
C LEU A 17 2.99 -5.76 0.66
N SER A 18 3.11 -6.04 -0.63
CA SER A 18 2.85 -5.09 -1.71
C SER A 18 1.37 -4.78 -1.91
N GLY A 19 1.08 -3.69 -2.64
CA GLY A 19 -0.25 -3.37 -3.12
C GLY A 19 -0.77 -4.34 -4.18
N GLY A 20 -2.08 -4.23 -4.48
CA GLY A 20 -2.73 -5.02 -5.53
C GLY A 20 -4.18 -5.44 -5.23
N GLY A 21 -4.90 -4.72 -4.37
CA GLY A 21 -6.32 -4.97 -4.05
C GLY A 21 -6.58 -6.38 -3.52
N SER A 22 -7.72 -6.97 -3.86
CA SER A 22 -8.09 -8.34 -3.44
C SER A 22 -7.12 -9.41 -3.93
N ARG A 23 -6.48 -9.21 -5.10
CA ARG A 23 -5.43 -10.10 -5.61
C ARG A 23 -4.26 -10.19 -4.62
N ALA A 24 -3.82 -9.04 -4.09
CA ALA A 24 -2.75 -9.01 -3.10
C ALA A 24 -3.16 -9.69 -1.80
N ILE A 25 -4.39 -9.47 -1.32
CA ILE A 25 -4.89 -10.11 -0.10
C ILE A 25 -4.85 -11.65 -0.24
N ALA A 26 -5.37 -12.20 -1.36
CA ALA A 26 -5.41 -13.64 -1.60
C ALA A 26 -4.01 -14.25 -1.76
N PHE A 27 -3.15 -13.61 -2.54
CA PHE A 27 -1.77 -14.07 -2.73
C PHE A 27 -0.96 -14.04 -1.44
N HIS A 28 -1.04 -12.95 -0.68
CA HIS A 28 -0.36 -12.83 0.61
C HIS A 28 -0.89 -13.81 1.65
N LEU A 29 -2.19 -14.17 1.60
CA LEU A 29 -2.74 -15.20 2.47
C LEU A 29 -2.01 -16.53 2.26
N GLY A 30 -1.81 -16.96 1.01
CA GLY A 30 -1.03 -18.15 0.71
C GLY A 30 0.43 -18.04 1.17
N CYS A 31 1.05 -16.87 0.96
CA CYS A 31 2.40 -16.65 1.47
C CYS A 31 2.49 -16.78 2.99
N LEU A 32 1.51 -16.23 3.72
CA LEU A 32 1.46 -16.35 5.19
C LEU A 32 1.18 -17.79 5.65
N ARG A 33 0.38 -18.59 4.92
CA ARG A 33 0.21 -20.02 5.16
C ARG A 33 1.54 -20.76 5.11
N ALA A 34 2.30 -20.59 4.03
CA ALA A 34 3.61 -21.21 3.89
C ALA A 34 4.60 -20.79 4.99
N LEU A 35 4.59 -19.52 5.39
CA LEU A 35 5.42 -19.04 6.51
C LEU A 35 4.98 -19.61 7.85
N HIS A 36 3.67 -19.78 8.06
CA HIS A 36 3.11 -20.44 9.24
C HIS A 36 3.55 -21.91 9.33
N ASP A 37 3.39 -22.67 8.24
CA ASP A 37 3.75 -24.10 8.17
C ASP A 37 5.23 -24.36 8.42
N ARG A 38 6.05 -23.34 8.16
CA ARG A 38 7.51 -23.36 8.42
C ARG A 38 7.88 -22.81 9.79
N ASN A 39 6.92 -22.42 10.63
CA ASN A 39 7.15 -21.77 11.92
C ASN A 39 8.04 -20.51 11.80
N LEU A 40 7.88 -19.76 10.70
CA LEU A 40 8.64 -18.53 10.45
C LEU A 40 7.91 -17.27 10.89
N LEU A 41 6.59 -17.33 11.15
CA LEU A 41 5.81 -16.16 11.56
C LEU A 41 6.26 -15.62 12.93
N ASP A 42 6.70 -16.46 13.86
CA ASP A 42 7.20 -16.05 15.18
C ASP A 42 8.52 -15.27 15.10
N LYS A 43 9.26 -15.44 14.02
CA LYS A 43 10.50 -14.70 13.75
C LYS A 43 10.27 -13.34 13.11
N VAL A 44 9.03 -13.01 12.76
CA VAL A 44 8.67 -11.72 12.15
C VAL A 44 8.73 -10.64 13.23
N LYS A 45 9.48 -9.56 12.97
CA LYS A 45 9.60 -8.39 13.86
C LYS A 45 9.11 -7.10 13.23
N VAL A 46 9.02 -7.06 11.92
CA VAL A 46 8.52 -5.87 11.20
C VAL A 46 7.57 -6.32 10.08
N VAL A 47 6.43 -5.68 9.99
CA VAL A 47 5.47 -5.86 8.89
C VAL A 47 5.25 -4.51 8.22
N SER A 48 5.74 -4.37 7.00
CA SER A 48 5.55 -3.17 6.17
C SER A 48 4.55 -3.46 5.05
N THR A 49 3.56 -2.63 4.90
CA THR A 49 2.39 -2.95 4.07
C THR A 49 1.99 -1.80 3.15
N VAL A 50 1.36 -2.13 2.03
CA VAL A 50 0.85 -1.16 1.04
C VAL A 50 -0.50 -1.63 0.51
N SER A 51 -1.51 -0.74 0.44
CA SER A 51 -2.78 -0.97 -0.27
C SER A 51 -3.49 -2.29 0.14
N GLY A 52 -3.75 -3.20 -0.80
CA GLY A 52 -4.31 -4.53 -0.48
C GLY A 52 -3.45 -5.33 0.51
N GLY A 53 -2.12 -5.17 0.45
CA GLY A 53 -1.20 -5.73 1.47
C GLY A 53 -1.43 -5.11 2.85
N SER A 54 -1.86 -3.85 2.93
CA SER A 54 -2.21 -3.22 4.21
C SER A 54 -3.48 -3.82 4.81
N VAL A 55 -4.44 -4.24 3.98
CA VAL A 55 -5.64 -4.92 4.51
C VAL A 55 -5.26 -6.20 5.24
N ILE A 56 -4.53 -7.11 4.58
CA ILE A 56 -4.19 -8.39 5.21
C ILE A 56 -3.11 -8.26 6.27
N GLY A 57 -2.11 -7.40 6.08
CA GLY A 57 -1.05 -7.18 7.05
C GLY A 57 -1.56 -6.57 8.36
N ALA A 58 -2.54 -5.67 8.27
CA ALA A 58 -3.21 -5.15 9.46
C ALA A 58 -4.10 -6.22 10.13
N CYS A 59 -4.83 -7.06 9.36
CA CYS A 59 -5.53 -8.21 9.95
C CYS A 59 -4.57 -9.11 10.72
N PHE A 60 -3.41 -9.42 10.13
CA PHE A 60 -2.39 -10.27 10.77
C PHE A 60 -1.86 -9.67 12.07
N ALA A 61 -1.62 -8.36 12.10
CA ALA A 61 -0.98 -7.69 13.23
C ALA A 61 -1.96 -7.28 14.35
N TYR A 62 -3.21 -6.94 14.02
CA TYR A 62 -4.18 -6.36 14.96
C TYR A 62 -5.27 -7.34 15.41
N TRP A 63 -5.42 -8.51 14.78
CA TRP A 63 -6.34 -9.52 15.27
C TRP A 63 -5.65 -10.42 16.30
N ASN A 64 -6.32 -10.65 17.42
CA ASN A 64 -5.86 -11.58 18.47
C ASN A 64 -6.56 -12.93 18.29
N VAL A 65 -6.13 -13.69 17.27
CA VAL A 65 -6.74 -14.97 16.92
C VAL A 65 -5.69 -15.97 16.45
N GLU A 66 -5.97 -17.26 16.63
CA GLU A 66 -5.17 -18.34 16.07
C GLU A 66 -5.12 -18.27 14.54
N PHE A 67 -4.02 -18.76 13.93
CA PHE A 67 -3.79 -18.65 12.49
C PHE A 67 -4.92 -19.27 11.66
N ALA A 68 -5.48 -20.39 12.09
CA ALA A 68 -6.61 -21.03 11.41
C ALA A 68 -7.88 -20.15 11.39
N GLU A 69 -8.13 -19.38 12.44
CA GLU A 69 -9.25 -18.43 12.47
C GLU A 69 -8.92 -17.17 11.67
N PHE A 70 -7.69 -16.70 11.70
CA PHE A 70 -7.22 -15.62 10.82
C PHE A 70 -7.45 -15.98 9.36
N ASP A 71 -7.05 -17.16 8.93
CA ASP A 71 -7.23 -17.68 7.57
C ASP A 71 -8.71 -17.67 7.17
N ARG A 72 -9.58 -18.29 7.98
CA ARG A 72 -11.02 -18.33 7.73
C ARG A 72 -11.65 -16.94 7.60
N ARG A 73 -11.23 -15.98 8.44
CA ARG A 73 -11.74 -14.61 8.39
C ARG A 73 -11.29 -13.87 7.13
N VAL A 74 -10.03 -14.02 6.73
CA VAL A 74 -9.52 -13.40 5.49
C VAL A 74 -10.21 -13.99 4.26
N VAL A 75 -10.41 -15.31 4.20
CA VAL A 75 -11.21 -15.97 3.15
C VAL A 75 -12.63 -15.39 3.09
N ARG A 76 -13.29 -15.21 4.24
CA ARG A 76 -14.63 -14.61 4.30
C ARG A 76 -14.65 -13.17 3.77
N ILE A 77 -13.64 -12.36 4.12
CA ILE A 77 -13.48 -10.99 3.59
C ILE A 77 -13.36 -11.01 2.07
N LEU A 78 -12.51 -11.86 1.52
CA LEU A 78 -12.31 -12.00 0.07
C LEU A 78 -13.58 -12.44 -0.65
N ARG A 79 -14.31 -13.42 -0.07
CA ARG A 79 -15.58 -13.94 -0.62
C ARG A 79 -16.67 -12.88 -0.62
N ASN A 80 -16.77 -12.08 0.41
CA ASN A 80 -17.77 -11.03 0.53
C ASN A 80 -17.39 -9.76 -0.26
N GLY A 81 -16.08 -9.47 -0.39
CA GLY A 81 -15.56 -8.22 -0.90
C GLY A 81 -15.99 -7.01 -0.07
N PHE A 82 -15.56 -5.83 -0.48
CA PHE A 82 -15.91 -4.57 0.21
C PHE A 82 -16.97 -3.75 -0.53
N ASN A 83 -17.31 -4.08 -1.78
CA ASN A 83 -18.18 -3.26 -2.61
C ASN A 83 -19.55 -3.00 -1.95
N ARG A 84 -20.20 -4.05 -1.39
CA ARG A 84 -21.50 -3.91 -0.71
C ARG A 84 -21.40 -3.04 0.54
N SER A 85 -20.32 -3.18 1.32
CA SER A 85 -20.08 -2.38 2.53
C SER A 85 -19.77 -0.94 2.19
N ILE A 86 -19.01 -0.67 1.12
CA ILE A 86 -18.73 0.67 0.60
C ILE A 86 -20.04 1.32 0.13
N VAL A 87 -20.82 0.63 -0.71
CA VAL A 87 -22.12 1.14 -1.19
C VAL A 87 -23.05 1.45 -0.02
N ARG A 88 -23.14 0.54 0.97
CA ARG A 88 -23.93 0.79 2.17
C ARG A 88 -23.42 2.01 2.95
N SER A 89 -22.10 2.20 3.06
CA SER A 89 -21.51 3.36 3.73
C SER A 89 -21.77 4.66 2.96
N VAL A 90 -21.80 4.62 1.63
CA VAL A 90 -22.12 5.80 0.80
C VAL A 90 -23.58 6.24 0.97
N PHE A 91 -24.53 5.31 1.05
CA PHE A 91 -25.97 5.63 1.04
C PHE A 91 -26.62 5.61 2.43
N PHE A 92 -26.07 4.91 3.41
CA PHE A 92 -26.71 4.63 4.69
C PHE A 92 -25.76 4.83 5.90
N SER A 93 -24.88 5.85 5.86
CA SER A 93 -24.00 6.19 6.96
C SER A 93 -24.03 7.69 7.29
N GLN A 94 -23.35 8.09 8.36
CA GLN A 94 -23.12 9.50 8.68
C GLN A 94 -22.27 10.23 7.62
N GLU A 95 -21.57 9.50 6.77
CA GLU A 95 -20.81 10.03 5.65
C GLU A 95 -21.71 10.37 4.44
N THR A 96 -22.89 9.78 4.34
CA THR A 96 -23.82 10.01 3.23
C THR A 96 -24.05 11.51 2.95
N PRO A 97 -24.49 12.32 3.94
CA PRO A 97 -24.71 13.76 3.69
C PRO A 97 -23.40 14.48 3.32
N LYS A 98 -22.27 14.08 3.92
CA LYS A 98 -20.96 14.67 3.61
C LYS A 98 -20.52 14.35 2.18
N ILE A 99 -20.70 13.10 1.74
CA ILE A 99 -20.38 12.66 0.37
C ILE A 99 -21.23 13.42 -0.65
N PHE A 100 -22.56 13.49 -0.44
CA PHE A 100 -23.45 14.22 -1.33
C PHE A 100 -23.16 15.72 -1.33
N ALA A 101 -22.93 16.33 -0.16
CA ALA A 101 -22.51 17.72 -0.07
C ALA A 101 -21.18 17.97 -0.81
N THR A 102 -20.21 17.06 -0.66
CA THR A 102 -18.94 17.14 -1.40
C THR A 102 -19.17 17.06 -2.91
N ILE A 103 -19.97 16.10 -3.39
CA ILE A 103 -20.28 15.97 -4.82
C ILE A 103 -20.96 17.25 -5.34
N PHE A 104 -21.97 17.72 -4.62
CA PHE A 104 -22.72 18.93 -5.04
C PHE A 104 -21.85 20.18 -5.01
N CYS A 105 -21.10 20.41 -3.92
CA CYS A 105 -20.32 21.64 -3.73
C CYS A 105 -18.95 21.62 -4.44
N THR A 106 -18.44 20.45 -4.84
CA THR A 106 -17.12 20.35 -5.47
C THR A 106 -17.13 19.83 -6.89
N ALA A 107 -17.85 18.75 -7.19
CA ALA A 107 -17.80 18.11 -8.51
C ALA A 107 -18.42 19.03 -9.57
N PHE A 108 -19.60 19.61 -9.33
CA PHE A 108 -20.25 20.51 -10.27
C PHE A 108 -19.43 21.80 -10.50
N PRO A 109 -19.04 22.55 -9.44
CA PRO A 109 -18.20 23.73 -9.63
C PRO A 109 -16.84 23.39 -10.24
N THR A 110 -16.21 22.28 -9.88
CA THR A 110 -14.90 21.89 -10.40
C THR A 110 -14.97 21.56 -11.88
N LEU A 111 -16.02 20.86 -12.34
CA LEU A 111 -16.25 20.58 -13.75
C LEU A 111 -16.48 21.88 -14.53
N GLY A 112 -17.32 22.79 -14.01
CA GLY A 112 -17.57 24.10 -14.61
C GLY A 112 -16.29 24.95 -14.70
N LEU A 113 -15.58 25.14 -13.59
CA LEU A 113 -14.32 25.89 -13.54
C LEU A 113 -13.23 25.24 -14.40
N GLY A 114 -13.18 23.91 -14.44
CA GLY A 114 -12.24 23.16 -15.29
C GLY A 114 -12.51 23.38 -16.77
N SER A 115 -13.76 23.31 -17.19
CA SER A 115 -14.17 23.57 -18.58
C SER A 115 -13.81 24.98 -19.03
N VAL A 116 -14.13 26.00 -18.19
CA VAL A 116 -13.77 27.40 -18.45
C VAL A 116 -12.25 27.57 -18.57
N ARG A 117 -11.45 26.91 -17.71
CA ARG A 117 -9.98 26.97 -17.81
C ARG A 117 -9.45 26.35 -19.10
N ILE A 118 -10.03 25.25 -19.55
CA ILE A 118 -9.64 24.60 -20.82
C ILE A 118 -9.95 25.56 -21.98
N VAL A 119 -11.13 26.17 -22.00
CA VAL A 119 -11.51 27.14 -23.03
C VAL A 119 -10.56 28.34 -23.01
N LEU A 120 -10.27 28.92 -21.83
CA LEU A 120 -9.35 30.05 -21.71
C LEU A 120 -7.92 29.71 -22.20
N ARG A 121 -7.44 28.51 -21.91
CA ARG A 121 -6.15 28.02 -22.41
C ARG A 121 -6.15 27.93 -23.96
N PHE A 122 -7.24 27.46 -24.53
CA PHE A 122 -7.40 27.34 -25.97
C PHE A 122 -7.46 28.72 -26.63
N ILE A 123 -8.21 29.65 -26.04
CA ILE A 123 -8.25 31.06 -26.48
C ILE A 123 -6.86 31.67 -26.44
N ARG A 124 -6.12 31.51 -25.34
CA ARG A 124 -4.76 32.02 -25.21
C ARG A 124 -3.82 31.45 -26.29
N LEU A 125 -3.95 30.15 -26.58
CA LEU A 125 -3.11 29.46 -27.57
C LEU A 125 -3.34 30.02 -28.99
N ILE A 126 -4.61 30.37 -29.31
CA ILE A 126 -4.99 30.86 -30.64
C ILE A 126 -4.78 32.36 -30.76
N THR A 127 -5.15 33.14 -29.73
CA THR A 127 -5.23 34.59 -29.84
C THR A 127 -4.10 35.35 -29.14
N GLY A 128 -3.27 34.64 -28.32
CA GLY A 128 -2.22 35.27 -27.50
C GLY A 128 -2.74 36.13 -26.32
N LEU A 129 -4.05 36.16 -26.07
CA LEU A 129 -4.63 36.98 -24.98
C LEU A 129 -4.12 36.56 -23.58
N PRO A 130 -3.86 37.51 -22.66
CA PRO A 130 -3.27 37.24 -21.34
C PRO A 130 -4.28 36.65 -20.34
N THR A 131 -4.78 35.44 -20.60
CA THR A 131 -5.75 34.75 -19.72
C THR A 131 -5.14 34.10 -18.48
N LYS A 132 -3.83 34.10 -18.35
CA LYS A 132 -3.07 33.39 -17.29
C LYS A 132 -3.50 33.75 -15.86
N THR A 133 -3.81 35.02 -15.61
CA THR A 133 -4.26 35.50 -14.28
C THR A 133 -5.63 34.92 -13.93
N VAL A 134 -6.57 34.91 -14.88
CA VAL A 134 -7.91 34.32 -14.67
C VAL A 134 -7.81 32.80 -14.50
N GLU A 135 -7.00 32.14 -15.30
CA GLU A 135 -6.73 30.70 -15.16
C GLU A 135 -6.16 30.35 -13.78
N ASN A 136 -5.23 31.16 -13.25
CA ASN A 136 -4.66 30.98 -11.93
C ASN A 136 -5.67 31.21 -10.82
N TRP A 137 -6.52 32.20 -10.97
CA TRP A 137 -7.61 32.49 -10.00
C TRP A 137 -8.65 31.36 -9.97
N LEU A 138 -9.08 30.87 -11.15
CA LEU A 138 -9.96 29.71 -11.26
C LEU A 138 -9.30 28.44 -10.69
N ALA A 139 -7.98 28.28 -10.86
CA ALA A 139 -7.23 27.21 -10.24
C ALA A 139 -7.21 27.30 -8.71
N PHE A 140 -7.06 28.50 -8.18
CA PHE A 140 -7.11 28.75 -6.73
C PHE A 140 -8.50 28.42 -6.18
N LEU A 141 -9.58 28.87 -6.82
CA LEU A 141 -10.95 28.54 -6.41
C LEU A 141 -11.20 27.02 -6.40
N SER A 142 -10.79 26.32 -7.45
CA SER A 142 -10.98 24.85 -7.51
C SER A 142 -10.18 24.08 -6.45
N ARG A 143 -9.04 24.62 -6.00
CA ARG A 143 -8.20 24.01 -4.94
C ARG A 143 -8.74 24.28 -3.53
N SER A 144 -9.57 25.29 -3.38
CA SER A 144 -10.09 25.72 -2.07
C SER A 144 -11.39 25.02 -1.70
N LEU A 145 -11.97 24.24 -2.61
CA LEU A 145 -13.23 23.53 -2.36
C LEU A 145 -13.04 22.45 -1.30
N PRO A 146 -13.86 22.40 -0.25
CA PRO A 146 -13.74 21.44 0.82
C PRO A 146 -14.20 20.05 0.38
N ILE A 147 -13.50 19.01 0.82
CA ILE A 147 -13.95 17.62 0.71
C ILE A 147 -14.31 17.15 2.12
N TRP A 148 -15.60 16.95 2.39
CA TRP A 148 -16.10 16.51 3.70
C TRP A 148 -16.28 15.00 3.79
N GLY A 149 -16.51 14.34 2.65
CA GLY A 149 -16.64 12.89 2.55
C GLY A 149 -16.32 12.40 1.14
N SER A 150 -15.84 11.17 1.01
CA SER A 150 -15.43 10.59 -0.26
C SER A 150 -15.63 9.06 -0.26
N LEU A 151 -15.41 8.42 -1.41
CA LEU A 151 -15.38 6.96 -1.47
C LEU A 151 -14.31 6.36 -0.56
N THR A 152 -13.20 7.07 -0.30
CA THR A 152 -12.16 6.64 0.63
C THR A 152 -12.63 6.67 2.07
N THR A 153 -13.39 7.70 2.49
CA THR A 153 -14.00 7.73 3.83
C THR A 153 -15.11 6.68 3.97
N ALA A 154 -15.85 6.37 2.90
CA ALA A 154 -16.80 5.27 2.89
C ALA A 154 -16.09 3.90 3.02
N PHE A 155 -14.92 3.75 2.40
CA PHE A 155 -14.09 2.56 2.54
C PHE A 155 -13.49 2.46 3.96
N GLU A 156 -13.00 3.56 4.54
CA GLU A 156 -12.58 3.64 5.95
C GLU A 156 -13.68 3.11 6.88
N ASN A 157 -14.90 3.64 6.76
CA ASN A 157 -16.04 3.18 7.55
C ASN A 157 -16.40 1.71 7.32
N ALA A 158 -16.25 1.21 6.08
CA ALA A 158 -16.47 -0.19 5.80
C ALA A 158 -15.44 -1.07 6.51
N LEU A 159 -14.15 -0.70 6.48
CA LEU A 159 -13.06 -1.38 7.18
C LEU A 159 -13.25 -1.35 8.69
N GLU A 160 -13.61 -0.19 9.25
CA GLU A 160 -13.89 -0.05 10.68
C GLU A 160 -15.00 -1.00 11.12
N ARG A 161 -16.15 -0.99 10.43
CA ARG A 161 -17.31 -1.80 10.82
C ARG A 161 -17.14 -3.30 10.62
N THR A 162 -16.39 -3.72 9.59
CA THR A 162 -16.37 -5.13 9.16
C THR A 162 -15.06 -5.85 9.47
N VAL A 163 -13.97 -5.12 9.74
CA VAL A 163 -12.63 -5.70 9.85
C VAL A 163 -11.93 -5.37 11.15
N TYR A 164 -11.75 -4.08 11.47
CA TYR A 164 -10.85 -3.66 12.55
C TYR A 164 -11.57 -3.14 13.80
N GLY A 165 -12.86 -2.81 13.73
CA GLY A 165 -13.54 -2.12 14.82
C GLY A 165 -12.84 -0.80 15.14
N ASN A 166 -12.75 -0.46 16.41
CA ASN A 166 -12.13 0.77 16.90
C ASN A 166 -10.62 0.62 17.18
N ALA A 167 -9.95 -0.40 16.59
CA ALA A 167 -8.53 -0.61 16.81
C ALA A 167 -7.71 0.59 16.30
N THR A 168 -6.80 1.08 17.13
CA THR A 168 -5.84 2.14 16.80
C THR A 168 -4.48 1.55 16.42
N LEU A 169 -3.60 2.36 15.85
CA LEU A 169 -2.26 1.93 15.47
C LEU A 169 -1.43 1.43 16.67
N ASN A 170 -1.75 1.84 17.88
CA ASN A 170 -1.06 1.43 19.10
C ASN A 170 -1.50 0.04 19.61
N ASP A 171 -2.60 -0.51 19.06
CA ASP A 171 -3.25 -1.75 19.56
C ASP A 171 -2.70 -3.03 18.90
N VAL A 172 -1.45 -3.05 18.46
CA VAL A 172 -0.81 -4.25 17.87
C VAL A 172 -0.89 -5.42 18.83
N LYS A 173 -1.40 -6.56 18.36
CA LYS A 173 -1.59 -7.78 19.18
C LYS A 173 -0.40 -8.72 19.10
N LEU A 174 0.38 -8.67 18.03
CA LEU A 174 1.60 -9.45 17.90
C LEU A 174 2.71 -8.84 18.75
N GLN A 175 3.16 -9.56 19.76
CA GLN A 175 4.18 -9.07 20.69
C GLN A 175 5.53 -8.84 19.99
N GLY A 176 6.08 -7.64 20.19
CA GLY A 176 7.40 -7.27 19.64
C GLY A 176 7.44 -7.15 18.13
N VAL A 177 6.29 -6.94 17.49
CA VAL A 177 6.18 -6.70 16.05
C VAL A 177 5.89 -5.21 15.78
N GLU A 178 6.71 -4.61 14.93
CA GLU A 178 6.50 -3.27 14.42
C GLU A 178 5.66 -3.32 13.15
N VAL A 179 4.65 -2.46 13.04
CA VAL A 179 3.79 -2.39 11.86
C VAL A 179 3.93 -1.04 11.19
N VAL A 180 4.08 -1.03 9.87
CA VAL A 180 4.10 0.18 9.06
C VAL A 180 3.11 0.05 7.91
N ILE A 181 2.09 0.89 7.91
CA ILE A 181 1.14 1.04 6.82
C ILE A 181 1.57 2.25 5.99
N ASN A 182 2.03 2.00 4.75
CA ASN A 182 2.60 3.06 3.91
C ASN A 182 1.52 3.76 3.09
N ALA A 183 1.60 5.08 3.05
CA ALA A 183 0.84 5.97 2.18
C ALA A 183 1.78 6.97 1.50
N CYS A 184 1.24 7.78 0.58
CA CYS A 184 1.98 8.86 -0.06
C CYS A 184 1.25 10.19 0.16
N ASP A 185 1.97 11.25 0.57
CA ASP A 185 1.40 12.59 0.63
C ASP A 185 1.61 13.33 -0.69
N LEU A 186 0.53 13.60 -1.40
CA LEU A 186 0.54 14.28 -2.71
C LEU A 186 0.99 15.74 -2.63
N LYS A 187 0.87 16.40 -1.46
CA LYS A 187 1.33 17.78 -1.31
C LYS A 187 2.84 17.91 -1.32
N THR A 188 3.52 16.91 -0.78
CA THR A 188 4.98 16.90 -0.67
C THR A 188 5.64 15.95 -1.65
N GLY A 189 4.88 15.03 -2.28
CA GLY A 189 5.41 13.98 -3.14
C GLY A 189 6.29 12.98 -2.39
N THR A 190 6.04 12.78 -1.09
CA THR A 190 6.89 11.95 -0.23
C THR A 190 6.09 10.86 0.49
N ALA A 191 6.81 9.82 0.98
CA ALA A 191 6.21 8.80 1.80
C ALA A 191 5.59 9.40 3.07
N PHE A 192 4.38 8.95 3.37
CA PHE A 192 3.72 9.11 4.66
C PHE A 192 3.53 7.73 5.27
N ARG A 193 3.85 7.57 6.54
CA ARG A 193 3.87 6.26 7.19
C ARG A 193 3.06 6.29 8.46
N PHE A 194 2.14 5.36 8.54
CA PHE A 194 1.38 5.05 9.75
C PHE A 194 2.07 3.87 10.44
N GLY A 195 2.77 4.14 11.53
CA GLY A 195 3.50 3.12 12.28
C GLY A 195 2.83 2.80 13.61
N SER A 196 3.05 1.61 14.13
CA SER A 196 2.52 1.14 15.41
C SER A 196 2.86 2.05 16.60
N HIS A 197 4.02 2.73 16.56
CA HIS A 197 4.42 3.65 17.62
C HIS A 197 4.54 5.10 17.17
N LYS A 198 4.70 5.34 15.89
CA LYS A 198 4.96 6.67 15.37
C LYS A 198 4.49 6.81 13.93
N SER A 199 3.69 7.82 13.66
CA SER A 199 3.20 8.13 12.32
C SER A 199 3.70 9.47 11.82
N GLY A 200 3.76 9.68 10.49
CA GLY A 200 4.08 10.96 9.86
C GLY A 200 4.90 10.85 8.59
N GLY A 201 5.57 11.94 8.23
CA GLY A 201 6.45 12.05 7.07
C GLY A 201 7.67 12.94 7.37
N TRP A 202 8.77 12.69 6.69
CA TRP A 202 10.02 13.42 6.99
C TRP A 202 9.91 14.96 6.80
N ARG A 203 9.00 15.40 5.92
CA ARG A 203 8.76 16.84 5.69
C ARG A 203 8.11 17.51 6.89
N TYR A 204 7.13 16.85 7.52
CA TYR A 204 6.34 17.42 8.60
C TYR A 204 6.84 17.01 9.99
N GLY A 205 7.52 15.89 10.10
CA GLY A 205 7.85 15.25 11.36
C GLY A 205 6.85 14.17 11.77
N SER A 206 6.82 13.83 13.05
CA SER A 206 5.89 12.85 13.60
C SER A 206 4.61 13.49 14.11
N ILE A 207 3.50 12.80 13.96
CA ILE A 207 2.21 13.14 14.58
C ILE A 207 2.38 13.10 16.10
N THR A 208 1.73 14.04 16.79
CA THR A 208 1.85 14.18 18.26
C THR A 208 1.11 13.09 19.02
N GLU A 209 -0.05 12.66 18.50
CA GLU A 209 -0.91 11.64 19.07
C GLU A 209 -1.12 10.53 18.03
N ASN A 210 -0.72 9.29 18.35
CA ASN A 210 -0.72 8.17 17.42
C ASN A 210 -1.94 7.24 17.63
N ASP A 211 -3.05 7.77 18.10
CA ASP A 211 -4.35 7.11 18.33
C ASP A 211 -5.20 6.98 17.06
N ILE A 212 -4.53 6.97 15.93
CA ILE A 212 -5.17 6.88 14.60
C ILE A 212 -5.77 5.49 14.41
N LEU A 213 -7.03 5.43 13.93
CA LEU A 213 -7.68 4.16 13.59
C LEU A 213 -6.91 3.39 12.51
N VAL A 214 -6.77 2.08 12.70
CA VAL A 214 -6.19 1.19 11.70
C VAL A 214 -6.96 1.26 10.39
N ALA A 215 -8.30 1.32 10.45
CA ALA A 215 -9.16 1.50 9.29
C ALA A 215 -8.80 2.73 8.46
N LYS A 216 -8.53 3.88 9.11
CA LYS A 216 -8.10 5.13 8.46
C LYS A 216 -6.74 4.97 7.77
N ALA A 217 -5.77 4.39 8.45
CA ALA A 217 -4.44 4.18 7.89
C ALA A 217 -4.48 3.23 6.67
N VAL A 218 -5.25 2.15 6.76
CA VAL A 218 -5.44 1.20 5.65
C VAL A 218 -6.19 1.85 4.48
N ALA A 219 -7.25 2.62 4.74
CA ALA A 219 -7.97 3.34 3.69
C ALA A 219 -7.09 4.35 2.97
N ALA A 220 -6.26 5.12 3.69
CA ALA A 220 -5.29 6.04 3.11
C ALA A 220 -4.25 5.28 2.24
N SER A 221 -3.75 4.15 2.74
CA SER A 221 -2.78 3.29 2.04
C SER A 221 -3.35 2.67 0.76
N ALA A 222 -4.67 2.47 0.69
CA ALA A 222 -5.36 1.87 -0.44
C ALA A 222 -6.09 2.89 -1.35
N ALA A 223 -5.90 4.19 -1.12
CA ALA A 223 -6.51 5.27 -1.91
C ALA A 223 -5.84 5.43 -3.28
N PHE A 224 -5.95 4.38 -4.13
CA PHE A 224 -5.35 4.37 -5.46
C PHE A 224 -5.98 5.43 -6.37
N PRO A 225 -5.18 6.32 -7.02
CA PRO A 225 -5.66 7.55 -7.68
C PRO A 225 -6.74 7.36 -8.75
N LEU A 226 -6.82 6.21 -9.41
CA LEU A 226 -7.82 5.92 -10.44
C LEU A 226 -9.14 5.34 -9.87
N LEU A 227 -9.13 4.84 -8.63
CA LEU A 227 -10.28 4.16 -8.01
C LEU A 227 -10.87 4.94 -6.83
N LEU A 228 -10.01 5.51 -5.99
CA LEU A 228 -10.41 6.18 -4.76
C LEU A 228 -9.79 7.59 -4.70
N PRO A 229 -10.56 8.62 -4.32
CA PRO A 229 -10.01 9.95 -4.08
C PRO A 229 -9.04 9.94 -2.90
N PRO A 230 -8.11 10.91 -2.80
CA PRO A 230 -7.19 10.99 -1.69
C PRO A 230 -7.90 11.25 -0.37
N LEU A 231 -7.36 10.73 0.72
CA LEU A 231 -7.81 11.06 2.08
C LEU A 231 -7.19 12.40 2.48
N ILE A 232 -8.03 13.34 2.89
CA ILE A 232 -7.61 14.69 3.32
C ILE A 232 -7.79 14.82 4.82
N GLU A 233 -6.66 14.99 5.54
CA GLU A 233 -6.66 15.08 6.99
C GLU A 233 -5.81 16.25 7.51
N VAL A 234 -6.07 16.64 8.74
CA VAL A 234 -5.28 17.66 9.46
C VAL A 234 -4.72 17.04 10.72
N PHE A 235 -3.40 16.92 10.76
CA PHE A 235 -2.70 16.38 11.94
C PHE A 235 -1.82 17.46 12.58
N SER A 236 -1.59 17.30 13.90
CA SER A 236 -0.57 18.03 14.64
C SER A 236 0.75 17.28 14.53
N PHE A 237 1.78 17.93 14.01
CA PHE A 237 3.11 17.35 13.81
C PHE A 237 4.13 17.99 14.73
N LYS A 238 5.01 17.17 15.30
CA LYS A 238 6.19 17.59 16.06
C LYS A 238 7.45 17.41 15.20
N LYS A 239 8.16 18.51 14.95
CA LYS A 239 9.46 18.49 14.25
C LYS A 239 10.41 19.50 14.88
N ALA A 240 11.63 19.09 15.22
CA ALA A 240 12.65 19.93 15.86
C ALA A 240 12.12 20.70 17.08
N GLY A 241 11.27 20.08 17.91
CA GLY A 241 10.69 20.68 19.11
C GLY A 241 9.41 21.50 18.86
N ALA A 242 9.15 21.97 17.66
CA ALA A 242 7.97 22.76 17.34
C ALA A 242 6.77 21.85 16.96
N VAL A 243 5.56 22.23 17.41
CA VAL A 243 4.30 21.57 17.05
C VAL A 243 3.56 22.46 16.06
N THR A 244 3.16 21.89 14.91
CA THR A 244 2.42 22.61 13.87
C THR A 244 1.30 21.75 13.31
N LYS A 245 0.12 22.36 13.13
CA LYS A 245 -1.00 21.72 12.41
C LYS A 245 -0.78 21.81 10.90
N LYS A 246 -0.85 20.68 10.21
CA LYS A 246 -0.70 20.63 8.75
C LYS A 246 -1.78 19.77 8.13
N LYS A 247 -2.34 20.25 7.01
CA LYS A 247 -3.25 19.52 6.14
C LYS A 247 -2.41 18.63 5.21
N VAL A 248 -2.66 17.33 5.21
CA VAL A 248 -2.08 16.33 4.32
C VAL A 248 -3.10 15.84 3.29
N VAL A 249 -2.63 15.35 2.17
CA VAL A 249 -3.45 14.78 1.08
C VAL A 249 -2.88 13.42 0.75
N LEU A 250 -3.44 12.39 1.38
CA LEU A 250 -2.89 11.04 1.36
C LEU A 250 -3.51 10.21 0.26
N THR A 251 -2.68 9.53 -0.49
CA THR A 251 -3.03 8.57 -1.52
C THR A 251 -2.30 7.25 -1.30
N ASP A 252 -2.60 6.26 -2.11
CA ASP A 252 -2.03 4.91 -2.06
C ASP A 252 -0.50 4.94 -1.90
N GLY A 253 -0.01 4.12 -0.98
CA GLY A 253 1.42 3.97 -0.73
C GLY A 253 2.20 3.48 -1.94
N GLY A 254 1.54 2.75 -2.83
CA GLY A 254 2.11 2.25 -4.08
C GLY A 254 2.57 3.36 -5.04
N VAL A 255 2.02 4.56 -4.92
CA VAL A 255 2.49 5.73 -5.70
C VAL A 255 3.96 6.07 -5.38
N PHE A 256 4.40 5.83 -4.14
CA PHE A 256 5.78 6.08 -3.71
C PHE A 256 6.62 4.80 -3.66
N ASP A 257 6.11 3.73 -3.03
CA ASP A 257 6.80 2.44 -2.86
C ASP A 257 5.77 1.31 -2.74
N ASN A 258 5.42 0.68 -3.85
CA ASN A 258 4.42 -0.39 -3.87
C ASN A 258 4.87 -1.68 -3.19
N LEU A 259 6.16 -1.87 -2.99
CA LEU A 259 6.70 -3.04 -2.30
C LEU A 259 6.70 -2.87 -0.79
N GLY A 260 6.69 -1.62 -0.30
CA GLY A 260 6.82 -1.33 1.12
C GLY A 260 8.21 -1.64 1.69
N VAL A 261 9.23 -1.79 0.86
CA VAL A 261 10.57 -2.22 1.30
C VAL A 261 11.46 -1.07 1.75
N THR A 262 11.14 0.17 1.39
CA THR A 262 12.03 1.31 1.71
C THR A 262 12.22 1.54 3.20
N VAL A 263 11.29 1.14 4.06
CA VAL A 263 11.42 1.23 5.52
C VAL A 263 12.35 0.17 6.11
N LEU A 264 12.66 -0.88 5.34
CA LEU A 264 13.44 -2.04 5.74
C LEU A 264 14.87 -2.00 5.20
N GLU A 265 15.18 -1.07 4.28
CA GLU A 265 16.50 -0.99 3.64
C GLU A 265 17.61 -0.67 4.67
N PRO A 266 18.73 -1.42 4.66
CA PRO A 266 19.85 -1.15 5.52
C PRO A 266 20.44 0.26 5.34
N GLY A 267 20.95 0.85 6.44
CA GLY A 267 21.62 2.15 6.39
C GLY A 267 20.71 3.35 6.15
N ARG A 268 19.40 3.16 6.20
CA ARG A 268 18.46 4.27 6.01
C ARG A 268 18.54 5.26 7.17
N ASN A 269 18.70 6.52 6.83
CA ASN A 269 18.85 7.58 7.83
C ASN A 269 17.49 7.93 8.46
N ASN A 270 17.37 7.77 9.77
CA ASN A 270 16.19 8.13 10.55
C ASN A 270 15.84 9.63 10.51
N GLY A 271 16.79 10.49 10.18
CA GLY A 271 16.57 11.95 10.04
C GLY A 271 15.73 12.31 8.80
N VAL A 272 15.77 11.46 7.76
CA VAL A 272 15.02 11.63 6.52
C VAL A 272 13.96 10.56 6.29
N SER A 273 13.74 9.68 7.26
CA SER A 273 12.77 8.59 7.18
C SER A 273 12.16 8.33 8.54
N ILE A 274 10.87 8.59 8.66
CA ILE A 274 10.11 8.13 9.83
C ILE A 274 9.88 6.62 9.65
N ASN A 275 9.99 5.84 10.72
CA ASN A 275 9.89 4.38 10.72
C ASN A 275 10.93 3.75 9.77
N SER A 276 12.15 3.68 10.20
CA SER A 276 13.23 2.95 9.53
C SER A 276 13.66 1.80 10.43
N PHE A 277 13.50 0.58 9.93
CA PHE A 277 13.76 -0.65 10.68
C PHE A 277 14.83 -1.47 9.94
N PRO A 278 16.10 -1.36 10.34
CA PRO A 278 17.16 -2.16 9.71
C PRO A 278 16.87 -3.65 9.95
N ALA A 279 16.70 -4.38 8.86
CA ALA A 279 16.37 -5.80 8.86
C ALA A 279 17.62 -6.67 8.79
N THR A 280 17.56 -7.89 9.34
CA THR A 280 18.55 -8.93 9.07
C THR A 280 18.17 -9.76 7.83
N HIS A 281 16.88 -10.08 7.70
CA HIS A 281 16.30 -10.80 6.57
C HIS A 281 15.03 -10.08 6.11
N ILE A 282 14.86 -9.95 4.81
CA ILE A 282 13.66 -9.36 4.21
C ILE A 282 12.98 -10.42 3.34
N ILE A 283 11.69 -10.63 3.55
CA ILE A 283 10.81 -11.36 2.65
C ILE A 283 9.84 -10.35 2.04
N SER A 284 9.97 -10.11 0.74
CA SER A 284 9.09 -9.21 -0.01
C SER A 284 8.05 -10.02 -0.78
N LEU A 285 6.80 -9.84 -0.41
CA LEU A 285 5.65 -10.48 -1.04
C LEU A 285 5.07 -9.52 -2.07
N ASN A 286 5.30 -9.79 -3.36
CA ASN A 286 4.87 -8.92 -4.46
C ASN A 286 3.72 -9.57 -5.25
N ALA A 287 2.53 -8.99 -5.13
CA ALA A 287 1.33 -9.42 -5.85
C ALA A 287 1.20 -8.80 -7.25
N GLY A 288 2.24 -8.22 -7.81
CA GLY A 288 2.24 -7.65 -9.16
C GLY A 288 2.02 -8.71 -10.24
N ALA A 289 1.36 -8.34 -11.35
CA ALA A 289 1.01 -9.24 -12.46
C ALA A 289 2.21 -9.72 -13.30
N GLY A 290 3.35 -9.05 -13.18
CA GLY A 290 4.53 -9.36 -13.98
C GLY A 290 4.72 -8.43 -15.17
N GLN A 291 5.60 -8.84 -16.07
CA GLN A 291 5.87 -8.07 -17.30
C GLN A 291 4.65 -8.09 -18.23
N VAL A 292 4.40 -6.95 -18.88
CA VAL A 292 3.37 -6.81 -19.91
C VAL A 292 3.81 -7.57 -21.15
N SER A 293 2.88 -8.28 -21.79
CA SER A 293 3.16 -9.09 -22.99
C SER A 293 3.64 -8.26 -24.21
N GLY A 294 3.30 -6.98 -24.26
CA GLY A 294 3.57 -6.12 -25.40
C GLY A 294 2.50 -6.19 -26.50
N ASP A 295 1.47 -7.02 -26.32
CA ASP A 295 0.46 -7.28 -27.35
C ASP A 295 -0.57 -6.16 -27.50
N THR A 296 -0.64 -5.23 -26.54
CA THR A 296 -1.60 -4.12 -26.56
C THR A 296 -0.92 -2.78 -26.76
N SER A 297 -1.42 -1.99 -27.71
CA SER A 297 -0.96 -0.60 -27.95
C SER A 297 -1.91 0.39 -27.28
N PRO A 298 -1.42 1.21 -26.32
CA PRO A 298 -2.26 2.20 -25.64
C PRO A 298 -2.49 3.42 -26.55
N PHE A 299 -3.60 3.47 -27.30
CA PHE A 299 -3.93 4.59 -28.20
C PHE A 299 -4.57 5.78 -27.48
N TRP A 300 -5.48 5.50 -26.55
CA TRP A 300 -6.21 6.53 -25.80
C TRP A 300 -5.33 7.23 -24.78
N TRP A 301 -5.53 8.51 -24.58
CA TRP A 301 -4.73 9.30 -23.66
C TRP A 301 -4.77 8.75 -22.20
N LEU A 302 -5.94 8.28 -21.73
CA LEU A 302 -6.05 7.64 -20.40
C LEU A 302 -5.27 6.33 -20.32
N SER A 303 -5.34 5.48 -21.35
CA SER A 303 -4.56 4.23 -21.38
C SER A 303 -3.06 4.51 -21.47
N ARG A 304 -2.65 5.58 -22.19
CA ARG A 304 -1.24 6.02 -22.25
C ARG A 304 -0.76 6.53 -20.89
N VAL A 305 -1.57 7.31 -20.17
CA VAL A 305 -1.24 7.79 -18.81
C VAL A 305 -1.12 6.61 -17.87
N SER A 306 -2.07 5.68 -17.88
CA SER A 306 -2.03 4.47 -17.05
C SER A 306 -0.79 3.62 -17.35
N GLN A 307 -0.49 3.38 -18.63
CA GLN A 307 0.68 2.59 -19.02
C GLN A 307 2.00 3.30 -18.68
N SER A 308 2.04 4.63 -18.78
CA SER A 308 3.21 5.42 -18.35
C SER A 308 3.42 5.32 -16.85
N PHE A 309 2.34 5.41 -16.06
CA PHE A 309 2.39 5.23 -14.61
C PHE A 309 2.89 3.82 -14.26
N GLU A 310 2.34 2.78 -14.86
CA GLU A 310 2.78 1.39 -14.67
C GLU A 310 4.26 1.19 -15.02
N THR A 311 4.74 1.85 -16.08
CA THR A 311 6.15 1.78 -16.50
C THR A 311 7.08 2.40 -15.46
N VAL A 312 6.75 3.61 -14.96
CA VAL A 312 7.51 4.28 -13.90
C VAL A 312 7.48 3.46 -12.60
N HIS A 313 6.30 2.98 -12.23
CA HIS A 313 6.08 2.16 -11.06
C HIS A 313 6.94 0.89 -11.07
N ARG A 314 6.97 0.18 -12.20
CA ARG A 314 7.85 -0.99 -12.40
C ARG A 314 9.32 -0.63 -12.28
N LYS A 315 9.76 0.46 -12.89
CA LYS A 315 11.15 0.92 -12.82
C LYS A 315 11.59 1.19 -11.38
N VAL A 316 10.70 1.73 -10.55
CA VAL A 316 10.96 1.95 -9.12
C VAL A 316 11.12 0.63 -8.39
N GLN A 317 10.26 -0.37 -8.66
CA GLN A 317 10.35 -1.71 -8.07
C GLN A 317 11.64 -2.43 -8.46
N ASP A 318 12.02 -2.42 -9.74
CA ASP A 318 13.26 -3.02 -10.24
C ASP A 318 14.49 -2.40 -9.56
N GLY A 319 14.46 -1.07 -9.36
CA GLY A 319 15.50 -0.35 -8.61
C GLY A 319 15.59 -0.79 -7.15
N ALA A 320 14.45 -1.01 -6.49
CA ALA A 320 14.42 -1.49 -5.10
C ALA A 320 14.99 -2.92 -5.00
N TYR A 321 14.57 -3.83 -5.87
CA TYR A 321 15.11 -5.20 -5.91
C TYR A 321 16.62 -5.22 -6.16
N SER A 322 17.09 -4.42 -7.12
CA SER A 322 18.53 -4.31 -7.39
C SER A 322 19.32 -3.86 -6.15
N ARG A 323 18.79 -2.90 -5.38
CA ARG A 323 19.43 -2.46 -4.13
C ARG A 323 19.43 -3.57 -3.07
N LEU A 324 18.31 -4.27 -2.87
CA LEU A 324 18.22 -5.35 -1.89
C LEU A 324 19.22 -6.48 -2.20
N HIS A 325 19.35 -6.89 -3.45
CA HIS A 325 20.37 -7.85 -3.86
C HIS A 325 21.80 -7.34 -3.62
N LYS A 326 22.07 -6.05 -3.82
CA LYS A 326 23.37 -5.45 -3.50
C LYS A 326 23.64 -5.48 -1.99
N TYR A 327 22.64 -5.24 -1.15
CA TYR A 327 22.78 -5.34 0.31
C TYR A 327 23.09 -6.76 0.77
N VAL A 328 22.51 -7.78 0.14
CA VAL A 328 22.90 -9.17 0.42
C VAL A 328 24.36 -9.44 0.00
N LYS A 329 24.75 -9.03 -1.21
CA LYS A 329 26.13 -9.21 -1.70
C LYS A 329 27.17 -8.47 -0.83
N SER A 330 26.84 -7.33 -0.26
CA SER A 330 27.72 -6.57 0.63
C SER A 330 27.69 -7.03 2.09
N GLY A 331 26.84 -8.01 2.44
CA GLY A 331 26.66 -8.47 3.82
C GLY A 331 25.84 -7.54 4.70
N ALA A 332 25.29 -6.45 4.16
CA ALA A 332 24.42 -5.54 4.90
C ALA A 332 23.04 -6.15 5.21
N LEU A 333 22.61 -7.12 4.41
CA LEU A 333 21.49 -8.05 4.68
C LEU A 333 22.05 -9.47 4.74
N LYS A 334 21.58 -10.26 5.70
CA LYS A 334 21.92 -11.69 5.77
C LYS A 334 21.14 -12.53 4.76
N GLY A 335 19.91 -12.11 4.40
CA GLY A 335 19.09 -12.79 3.41
C GLY A 335 17.97 -11.91 2.84
N PHE A 336 17.62 -12.18 1.59
CA PHE A 336 16.51 -11.55 0.89
C PHE A 336 15.76 -12.58 0.03
N GLY A 337 14.47 -12.73 0.27
CA GLY A 337 13.56 -13.53 -0.54
C GLY A 337 12.50 -12.65 -1.21
N MET A 338 12.36 -12.78 -2.54
CA MET A 338 11.33 -12.14 -3.31
C MET A 338 10.29 -13.16 -3.77
N VAL A 339 9.13 -13.17 -3.14
CA VAL A 339 7.99 -14.00 -3.55
C VAL A 339 7.13 -13.15 -4.48
N TYR A 340 7.11 -13.49 -5.77
CA TYR A 340 6.51 -12.65 -6.79
C TYR A 340 5.43 -13.41 -7.58
N LEU A 341 4.16 -12.99 -7.46
CA LEU A 341 3.03 -13.61 -8.15
C LEU A 341 3.26 -13.70 -9.67
N GLY A 342 3.73 -12.63 -10.27
CA GLY A 342 4.02 -12.53 -11.70
C GLY A 342 5.34 -13.15 -12.13
N GLN A 343 6.02 -13.92 -11.27
CA GLN A 343 7.25 -14.64 -11.60
C GLN A 343 7.04 -15.59 -12.78
N ILE A 344 7.95 -15.56 -13.75
CA ILE A 344 7.97 -16.50 -14.87
C ILE A 344 8.33 -17.88 -14.34
N ASP A 345 7.49 -18.88 -14.61
CA ASP A 345 7.60 -20.20 -14.02
C ASP A 345 8.93 -20.89 -14.38
N SER A 346 9.39 -20.76 -15.63
CA SER A 346 10.70 -21.32 -16.07
C SER A 346 11.93 -20.64 -15.44
N SER A 347 11.76 -19.50 -14.77
CA SER A 347 12.84 -18.79 -14.08
C SER A 347 12.89 -19.12 -12.57
N LEU A 348 12.03 -20.01 -12.10
CA LEU A 348 12.05 -20.49 -10.71
C LEU A 348 13.27 -21.41 -10.48
N PRO A 349 13.79 -21.49 -9.25
CA PRO A 349 14.87 -22.42 -8.89
C PRO A 349 14.53 -23.88 -9.21
N TYR A 350 13.26 -24.26 -9.03
CA TYR A 350 12.65 -25.51 -9.46
C TYR A 350 11.16 -25.30 -9.67
N VAL A 351 10.52 -26.13 -10.48
CA VAL A 351 9.10 -26.05 -10.82
C VAL A 351 8.41 -27.32 -10.32
N PRO A 352 7.60 -27.22 -9.25
CA PRO A 352 6.76 -28.34 -8.80
C PRO A 352 5.79 -28.78 -9.91
N PRO A 353 5.46 -30.08 -10.00
CA PRO A 353 4.56 -30.59 -11.04
C PRO A 353 3.11 -30.05 -10.92
N ASP A 354 2.72 -29.68 -9.70
CA ASP A 354 1.41 -29.13 -9.34
C ASP A 354 1.40 -27.60 -9.25
N LEU A 355 2.45 -26.90 -9.71
CA LEU A 355 2.54 -25.44 -9.64
C LEU A 355 1.36 -24.79 -10.34
N VAL A 356 0.63 -23.94 -9.61
CA VAL A 356 -0.36 -23.04 -10.23
C VAL A 356 0.38 -22.08 -11.16
N ARG A 357 0.12 -22.19 -12.47
CA ARG A 357 0.81 -21.43 -13.50
C ARG A 357 0.52 -19.93 -13.39
N ARG A 358 1.52 -19.12 -13.73
CA ARG A 358 1.43 -17.66 -13.74
C ARG A 358 0.21 -17.15 -14.54
N GLU A 359 -0.04 -17.73 -15.70
CA GLU A 359 -1.11 -17.33 -16.62
C GLU A 359 -2.50 -17.51 -16.02
N ALA A 360 -2.66 -18.42 -15.07
CA ALA A 360 -3.95 -18.69 -14.40
C ALA A 360 -4.35 -17.61 -13.37
N VAL A 361 -3.42 -16.74 -12.96
CA VAL A 361 -3.62 -15.80 -11.83
C VAL A 361 -3.19 -14.36 -12.10
N ARG A 362 -2.27 -14.14 -13.05
CA ARG A 362 -1.66 -12.82 -13.26
C ARG A 362 -2.64 -11.71 -13.65
N ASP A 363 -3.67 -12.08 -14.40
CA ASP A 363 -4.63 -11.12 -14.97
C ASP A 363 -5.84 -10.87 -14.05
N TYR A 364 -5.82 -11.43 -12.83
CA TYR A 364 -6.87 -11.13 -11.85
C TYR A 364 -6.90 -9.63 -11.53
N PRO A 365 -8.09 -8.98 -11.57
CA PRO A 365 -8.20 -7.53 -11.48
C PRO A 365 -7.78 -6.98 -10.10
N THR A 366 -7.20 -5.79 -10.11
CA THR A 366 -6.86 -5.04 -8.90
C THR A 366 -8.06 -4.22 -8.44
N ASN A 367 -8.95 -4.83 -7.66
CA ASN A 367 -10.14 -4.21 -7.08
C ASN A 367 -10.44 -4.81 -5.69
N PHE A 368 -11.55 -4.44 -5.08
CA PHE A 368 -12.04 -4.96 -3.81
C PHE A 368 -13.42 -5.66 -3.95
N ALA A 369 -13.73 -6.16 -5.15
CA ALA A 369 -14.95 -6.92 -5.41
C ALA A 369 -14.92 -8.32 -4.75
N PRO A 370 -16.08 -8.95 -4.56
CA PRO A 370 -16.16 -10.34 -4.14
C PRO A 370 -15.36 -11.26 -5.06
N MET A 371 -14.57 -12.15 -4.48
CA MET A 371 -13.72 -13.10 -5.21
C MET A 371 -14.38 -14.47 -5.29
N ALA A 372 -14.37 -15.10 -6.46
CA ALA A 372 -14.82 -16.49 -6.62
C ALA A 372 -13.87 -17.45 -5.88
N GLN A 373 -14.41 -18.56 -5.34
CA GLN A 373 -13.58 -19.51 -4.57
C GLN A 373 -12.41 -20.05 -5.38
N ASN A 374 -12.64 -20.45 -6.62
CA ASN A 374 -11.61 -21.00 -7.50
C ASN A 374 -10.44 -20.00 -7.75
N ASP A 375 -10.74 -18.70 -7.87
CA ASP A 375 -9.71 -17.68 -8.07
C ASP A 375 -8.91 -17.43 -6.78
N LEU A 376 -9.62 -17.43 -5.63
CA LEU A 376 -9.01 -17.34 -4.32
C LEU A 376 -8.03 -18.49 -4.09
N ASP A 377 -8.50 -19.72 -4.34
CA ASP A 377 -7.70 -20.92 -4.14
C ASP A 377 -6.45 -20.93 -5.02
N LYS A 378 -6.57 -20.56 -6.30
CA LYS A 378 -5.41 -20.45 -7.20
C LYS A 378 -4.41 -19.39 -6.77
N LEU A 379 -4.89 -18.19 -6.40
CA LEU A 379 -4.02 -17.09 -5.96
C LEU A 379 -3.30 -17.44 -4.66
N ALA A 380 -4.03 -18.00 -3.68
CA ALA A 380 -3.44 -18.41 -2.41
C ALA A 380 -2.45 -19.57 -2.60
N LEU A 381 -2.84 -20.62 -3.33
CA LEU A 381 -1.97 -21.77 -3.59
C LEU A 381 -0.67 -21.36 -4.31
N ARG A 382 -0.76 -20.47 -5.31
CA ARG A 382 0.47 -19.94 -5.94
C ARG A 382 1.34 -19.18 -4.95
N GLY A 383 0.74 -18.35 -4.07
CA GLY A 383 1.48 -17.65 -3.01
C GLY A 383 2.21 -18.61 -2.08
N GLU A 384 1.55 -19.67 -1.68
CA GLU A 384 2.10 -20.73 -0.83
C GLU A 384 3.26 -21.45 -1.51
N GLN A 385 3.05 -21.97 -2.72
CA GLN A 385 4.06 -22.67 -3.50
C GLN A 385 5.31 -21.83 -3.76
N LEU A 386 5.13 -20.58 -4.22
CA LEU A 386 6.25 -19.67 -4.46
C LEU A 386 7.01 -19.34 -3.18
N THR A 387 6.32 -19.22 -2.05
CA THR A 387 6.98 -18.93 -0.76
C THR A 387 7.86 -20.10 -0.33
N HIS A 388 7.39 -21.34 -0.45
CA HIS A 388 8.21 -22.52 -0.17
C HIS A 388 9.47 -22.54 -1.03
N ILE A 389 9.33 -22.35 -2.34
CA ILE A 389 10.46 -22.35 -3.29
C ILE A 389 11.50 -21.28 -2.94
N ILE A 390 11.04 -20.05 -2.65
CA ILE A 390 11.93 -18.92 -2.39
C ILE A 390 12.62 -19.05 -1.03
N VAL A 391 11.90 -19.50 0.01
CA VAL A 391 12.48 -19.70 1.34
C VAL A 391 13.53 -20.80 1.28
N ASP A 392 13.27 -21.95 0.64
CA ASP A 392 14.22 -23.04 0.49
C ASP A 392 15.50 -22.59 -0.21
N ARG A 393 15.38 -21.78 -1.24
CA ARG A 393 16.52 -21.39 -2.07
C ARG A 393 17.35 -20.26 -1.48
N TYR A 394 16.70 -19.24 -0.95
CA TYR A 394 17.35 -17.96 -0.61
C TYR A 394 17.48 -17.70 0.89
N LEU A 395 16.78 -18.47 1.71
CA LEU A 395 16.74 -18.30 3.15
C LEU A 395 16.88 -19.64 3.91
N PRO A 396 17.79 -20.55 3.51
CA PRO A 396 17.84 -21.90 4.08
C PRO A 396 18.22 -21.96 5.56
N ASN A 397 18.78 -20.88 6.11
CA ASN A 397 19.29 -20.82 7.49
C ASN A 397 18.47 -19.90 8.40
N ILE A 398 17.24 -19.60 8.04
CA ILE A 398 16.40 -18.70 8.83
C ILE A 398 15.50 -19.41 9.85
#